data_b1a54a4726ae5042a117d7fade83c8dc
#
_entry.id   b1a54a4726ae5042a117d7fade83c8dc
#
_cell.length_a   1.000
_cell.length_b   1.000
_cell.length_c   1.000
_cell.angle_alpha   90.00
_cell.angle_beta   90.00
_cell.angle_gamma   90.00
#
_symmetry.space_group_name_H-M   'P 1'
#
loop_
_entity.id
_entity.type
_entity.pdbx_description
1 polymer ?
#
loop_
_entity_poly.entity_id
_entity_poly.type
_entity_poly.pdbx_seq_one_letter_code
_entity_poly.pdbx_strand_id
1 'polypeptide(L)'
;MAEKSVELDSIELAAAIFGNCDQNVKLLENEFHVTAVCRGSLLKFTGEPKDVEAAVHAVDGMVTLMQNHTPLEEQTVRYCISLARGGEEKRLRELNDDFVAVTAKGRPIHPKTLGQKEYLSAIRANSITFGVGPAGTGKTYLAVAMAVKAFKSKDVSRIILTRPAVEAGEKLGFLPGDLQNKVDPYLRPLYEGLFDLLGAETFQKLVEKQAIEVAPLAYMRGRTLDDAFIILDEAQNTTPEQMKMFLTRMGVGSKVVVTGDVTQVDLPEKTRSGLVDALHVLKGIDGIAQVYLTEKDVVRHRLVQQIVKAYERAAQPPKRAPQTKPETANA
;
A
#
# COMPACT_ATOMS: atom_id res chain seq x y z
N MET A 1 -8.82 -24.93 29.01
CA MET A 1 -9.62 -23.80 28.51
C MET A 1 -9.38 -22.59 29.41
N ALA A 2 -9.07 -21.46 28.84
CA ALA A 2 -8.92 -20.20 29.56
C ALA A 2 -10.13 -19.29 29.27
N GLU A 3 -10.41 -18.39 30.21
CA GLU A 3 -11.41 -17.35 30.04
C GLU A 3 -10.76 -15.99 30.30
N LYS A 4 -11.04 -15.01 29.44
CA LYS A 4 -10.60 -13.61 29.62
C LYS A 4 -11.72 -12.67 29.21
N SER A 5 -11.90 -11.59 29.97
CA SER A 5 -12.94 -10.60 29.69
C SER A 5 -12.29 -9.26 29.37
N VAL A 6 -12.85 -8.55 28.42
CA VAL A 6 -12.50 -7.17 28.05
C VAL A 6 -13.71 -6.30 28.39
N GLU A 7 -13.52 -5.28 29.22
CA GLU A 7 -14.54 -4.29 29.51
C GLU A 7 -14.38 -3.14 28.51
N LEU A 8 -15.44 -2.82 27.80
CA LEU A 8 -15.49 -1.77 26.80
C LEU A 8 -16.12 -0.52 27.40
N ASP A 9 -15.64 0.66 27.02
CA ASP A 9 -16.04 1.94 27.62
C ASP A 9 -17.53 2.26 27.46
N SER A 10 -18.19 1.67 26.46
CA SER A 10 -19.62 1.87 26.25
C SER A 10 -20.28 0.71 25.46
N ILE A 11 -21.62 0.64 25.51
CA ILE A 11 -22.41 -0.33 24.72
C ILE A 11 -22.31 0.00 23.22
N GLU A 12 -22.21 1.26 22.85
CA GLU A 12 -22.04 1.72 21.47
C GLU A 12 -20.71 1.22 20.91
N LEU A 13 -19.65 1.27 21.71
CA LEU A 13 -18.34 0.73 21.34
C LEU A 13 -18.40 -0.79 21.17
N ALA A 14 -19.11 -1.49 22.07
CA ALA A 14 -19.32 -2.90 21.96
C ALA A 14 -20.08 -3.25 20.66
N ALA A 15 -21.16 -2.55 20.34
CA ALA A 15 -21.91 -2.75 19.11
C ALA A 15 -21.06 -2.52 17.85
N ALA A 16 -20.20 -1.49 17.86
CA ALA A 16 -19.31 -1.21 16.75
C ALA A 16 -18.22 -2.29 16.58
N ILE A 17 -17.68 -2.84 17.68
CA ILE A 17 -16.72 -3.95 17.65
C ILE A 17 -17.39 -5.22 17.11
N PHE A 18 -18.65 -5.48 17.49
CA PHE A 18 -19.40 -6.62 16.97
C PHE A 18 -19.64 -6.52 15.46
N GLY A 19 -19.85 -5.29 14.98
CA GLY A 19 -20.18 -5.03 13.58
C GLY A 19 -21.60 -5.47 13.21
N ASN A 20 -21.98 -5.25 11.96
CA ASN A 20 -23.31 -5.62 11.47
C ASN A 20 -23.53 -7.14 11.58
N CYS A 21 -24.61 -7.56 12.25
CA CYS A 21 -24.96 -8.99 12.46
C CYS A 21 -23.79 -9.82 13.06
N ASP A 22 -23.03 -9.23 13.98
CA ASP A 22 -21.91 -9.87 14.70
C ASP A 22 -20.78 -10.35 13.77
N GLN A 23 -20.65 -9.77 12.58
CA GLN A 23 -19.70 -10.22 11.56
C GLN A 23 -18.25 -10.16 12.04
N ASN A 24 -17.88 -9.15 12.82
CA ASN A 24 -16.51 -8.96 13.31
C ASN A 24 -16.17 -9.99 14.41
N VAL A 25 -17.12 -10.25 15.31
CA VAL A 25 -16.93 -11.26 16.37
C VAL A 25 -16.84 -12.65 15.77
N LYS A 26 -17.70 -13.00 14.80
CA LYS A 26 -17.60 -14.26 14.07
C LYS A 26 -16.24 -14.42 13.36
N LEU A 27 -15.64 -13.32 12.88
CA LEU A 27 -14.27 -13.35 12.36
C LEU A 27 -13.25 -13.69 13.45
N LEU A 28 -13.33 -13.06 14.62
CA LEU A 28 -12.45 -13.36 15.76
C LEU A 28 -12.60 -14.83 16.22
N GLU A 29 -13.84 -15.32 16.37
CA GLU A 29 -14.12 -16.70 16.75
C GLU A 29 -13.51 -17.70 15.76
N ASN A 30 -13.72 -17.49 14.47
CA ASN A 30 -13.22 -18.37 13.42
C ASN A 30 -11.68 -18.34 13.30
N GLU A 31 -11.08 -17.16 13.43
CA GLU A 31 -9.64 -16.99 13.24
C GLU A 31 -8.83 -17.46 14.47
N PHE A 32 -9.32 -17.27 15.68
CA PHE A 32 -8.65 -17.67 16.91
C PHE A 32 -9.21 -18.94 17.54
N HIS A 33 -10.25 -19.55 16.96
CA HIS A 33 -10.90 -20.76 17.52
C HIS A 33 -11.39 -20.57 18.96
N VAL A 34 -11.94 -19.40 19.25
CA VAL A 34 -12.50 -19.03 20.55
C VAL A 34 -14.02 -18.86 20.46
N THR A 35 -14.69 -18.92 21.59
CA THR A 35 -16.10 -18.51 21.71
C THR A 35 -16.18 -17.16 22.38
N ALA A 36 -16.95 -16.22 21.81
CA ALA A 36 -17.15 -14.88 22.32
C ALA A 36 -18.57 -14.66 22.78
N VAL A 37 -18.75 -14.14 24.00
CA VAL A 37 -20.05 -13.79 24.58
C VAL A 37 -19.98 -12.35 25.08
N CYS A 38 -20.96 -11.53 24.68
CA CYS A 38 -21.09 -10.16 25.17
C CYS A 38 -22.30 -10.01 26.08
N ARG A 39 -22.10 -9.30 27.21
CA ARG A 39 -23.17 -8.87 28.11
C ARG A 39 -22.98 -7.40 28.45
N GLY A 40 -23.79 -6.54 27.82
CA GLY A 40 -23.61 -5.10 27.94
C GLY A 40 -22.28 -4.64 27.31
N SER A 41 -21.40 -4.06 28.08
CA SER A 41 -20.05 -3.65 27.67
C SER A 41 -18.95 -4.69 27.94
N LEU A 42 -19.31 -5.84 28.55
CA LEU A 42 -18.34 -6.88 28.89
C LEU A 42 -18.29 -7.95 27.79
N LEU A 43 -17.17 -8.05 27.09
CA LEU A 43 -16.88 -9.05 26.08
C LEU A 43 -15.99 -10.14 26.67
N LYS A 44 -16.48 -11.38 26.70
CA LYS A 44 -15.80 -12.55 27.26
C LYS A 44 -15.39 -13.53 26.18
N PHE A 45 -14.13 -13.93 26.18
CA PHE A 45 -13.59 -14.99 25.31
C PHE A 45 -13.29 -16.25 26.10
N THR A 46 -13.57 -17.41 25.49
CA THR A 46 -13.31 -18.74 26.06
C THR A 46 -12.66 -19.61 25.00
N GLY A 47 -11.53 -20.26 25.32
CA GLY A 47 -10.79 -21.12 24.40
C GLY A 47 -9.44 -21.56 24.95
N GLU A 48 -8.50 -21.88 24.08
CA GLU A 48 -7.11 -22.14 24.47
C GLU A 48 -6.42 -20.85 24.94
N PRO A 49 -5.50 -20.88 25.95
CA PRO A 49 -4.92 -19.69 26.53
C PRO A 49 -4.29 -18.72 25.52
N LYS A 50 -3.53 -19.23 24.56
CA LYS A 50 -2.86 -18.41 23.52
C LYS A 50 -3.87 -17.74 22.59
N ASP A 51 -4.91 -18.47 22.22
CA ASP A 51 -5.92 -17.99 21.27
C ASP A 51 -6.81 -16.93 21.93
N VAL A 52 -7.16 -17.13 23.20
CA VAL A 52 -7.90 -16.15 24.01
C VAL A 52 -7.09 -14.86 24.18
N GLU A 53 -5.78 -14.95 24.45
CA GLU A 53 -4.92 -13.80 24.56
C GLU A 53 -4.82 -13.02 23.26
N ALA A 54 -4.62 -13.71 22.15
CA ALA A 54 -4.59 -13.10 20.82
C ALA A 54 -5.93 -12.44 20.44
N ALA A 55 -7.06 -13.06 20.77
CA ALA A 55 -8.39 -12.46 20.55
C ALA A 55 -8.58 -11.17 21.34
N VAL A 56 -8.16 -11.13 22.61
CA VAL A 56 -8.19 -9.93 23.44
C VAL A 56 -7.31 -8.82 22.83
N HIS A 57 -6.08 -9.14 22.44
CA HIS A 57 -5.19 -8.16 21.80
C HIS A 57 -5.75 -7.62 20.47
N ALA A 58 -6.45 -8.46 19.69
CA ALA A 58 -7.12 -7.99 18.48
C ALA A 58 -8.23 -6.98 18.80
N VAL A 59 -9.01 -7.22 19.86
CA VAL A 59 -10.06 -6.29 20.32
C VAL A 59 -9.44 -5.00 20.84
N ASP A 60 -8.36 -5.05 21.62
CA ASP A 60 -7.64 -3.85 22.08
C ASP A 60 -7.15 -3.00 20.90
N GLY A 61 -6.69 -3.68 19.83
CA GLY A 61 -6.32 -3.02 18.57
C GLY A 61 -7.52 -2.35 17.88
N MET A 62 -8.67 -3.04 17.83
CA MET A 62 -9.89 -2.48 17.26
C MET A 62 -10.38 -1.26 18.03
N VAL A 63 -10.36 -1.31 19.37
CA VAL A 63 -10.69 -0.18 20.26
C VAL A 63 -9.77 1.01 19.97
N THR A 64 -8.46 0.76 19.90
CA THR A 64 -7.46 1.79 19.60
C THR A 64 -7.75 2.49 18.28
N LEU A 65 -8.04 1.75 17.22
CA LEU A 65 -8.36 2.31 15.89
C LEU A 65 -9.68 3.10 15.90
N MET A 66 -10.69 2.66 16.63
CA MET A 66 -11.96 3.40 16.76
C MET A 66 -11.80 4.72 17.52
N GLN A 67 -10.99 4.75 18.58
CA GLN A 67 -10.66 5.98 19.27
C GLN A 67 -10.01 7.01 18.35
N ASN A 68 -9.35 6.54 17.28
CA ASN A 68 -8.75 7.37 16.22
C ASN A 68 -9.69 7.64 15.04
N HIS A 69 -10.99 7.47 15.24
CA HIS A 69 -12.00 7.68 14.19
C HIS A 69 -11.80 6.82 12.94
N THR A 70 -11.05 5.71 13.04
CA THR A 70 -10.91 4.75 11.94
C THR A 70 -12.08 3.78 11.95
N PRO A 71 -12.89 3.70 10.89
CA PRO A 71 -14.03 2.77 10.84
C PRO A 71 -13.53 1.32 10.84
N LEU A 72 -14.21 0.44 11.59
CA LEU A 72 -13.95 -1.00 11.61
C LEU A 72 -14.57 -1.69 10.40
N GLU A 73 -14.00 -1.47 9.23
CA GLU A 73 -14.28 -2.29 8.06
C GLU A 73 -13.68 -3.69 8.23
N GLU A 74 -14.19 -4.71 7.54
CA GLU A 74 -13.67 -6.08 7.62
C GLU A 74 -12.14 -6.17 7.47
N GLN A 75 -11.56 -5.34 6.61
CA GLN A 75 -10.11 -5.27 6.39
C GLN A 75 -9.36 -4.78 7.62
N THR A 76 -9.90 -3.76 8.29
CA THR A 76 -9.33 -3.21 9.54
C THR A 76 -9.34 -4.27 10.65
N VAL A 77 -10.45 -5.01 10.79
CA VAL A 77 -10.56 -6.12 11.75
C VAL A 77 -9.53 -7.21 11.45
N ARG A 78 -9.40 -7.64 10.19
CA ARG A 78 -8.40 -8.64 9.78
C ARG A 78 -6.97 -8.18 10.00
N TYR A 79 -6.71 -6.89 9.83
CA TYR A 79 -5.41 -6.31 10.15
C TYR A 79 -5.11 -6.42 11.66
N CYS A 80 -6.06 -6.05 12.54
CA CYS A 80 -5.91 -6.25 13.98
C CYS A 80 -5.66 -7.72 14.34
N ILE A 81 -6.38 -8.65 13.73
CA ILE A 81 -6.18 -10.09 13.90
C ILE A 81 -4.75 -10.49 13.50
N SER A 82 -4.25 -10.00 12.36
CA SER A 82 -2.91 -10.36 11.87
C SER A 82 -1.81 -9.84 12.78
N LEU A 83 -1.96 -8.65 13.35
CA LEU A 83 -1.01 -8.07 14.29
C LEU A 83 -1.03 -8.79 15.64
N ALA A 84 -2.22 -9.11 16.15
CA ALA A 84 -2.36 -9.88 17.40
C ALA A 84 -1.68 -11.25 17.31
N ARG A 85 -1.78 -11.94 16.16
CA ARG A 85 -1.04 -13.18 15.90
C ARG A 85 0.47 -12.98 15.86
N GLY A 86 0.93 -11.81 15.41
CA GLY A 86 2.35 -11.46 15.33
C GLY A 86 2.94 -10.89 16.61
N GLY A 87 2.13 -10.60 17.64
CA GLY A 87 2.57 -9.93 18.86
C GLY A 87 2.91 -8.44 18.67
N GLU A 88 2.41 -7.84 17.60
CA GLU A 88 2.72 -6.45 17.21
C GLU A 88 1.58 -5.47 17.57
N GLU A 89 0.55 -5.90 18.30
CA GLU A 89 -0.66 -5.12 18.60
C GLU A 89 -0.37 -3.80 19.34
N LYS A 90 0.67 -3.76 20.17
CA LYS A 90 1.08 -2.53 20.89
C LYS A 90 1.48 -1.39 19.95
N ARG A 91 1.96 -1.73 18.74
CA ARG A 91 2.34 -0.76 17.73
C ARG A 91 1.14 -0.06 17.07
N LEU A 92 -0.08 -0.61 17.22
CA LEU A 92 -1.30 0.05 16.71
C LEU A 92 -1.54 1.43 17.35
N ARG A 93 -1.10 1.62 18.60
CA ARG A 93 -1.15 2.95 19.24
C ARG A 93 -0.29 4.00 18.52
N GLU A 94 0.71 3.54 17.76
CA GLU A 94 1.56 4.43 16.98
C GLU A 94 0.83 4.96 15.72
N LEU A 95 -0.29 4.36 15.28
CA LEU A 95 -1.08 4.86 14.14
C LEU A 95 -1.86 6.13 14.46
N ASN A 96 -1.91 6.53 15.75
CA ASN A 96 -2.56 7.75 16.19
C ASN A 96 -1.86 8.98 15.59
N ASP A 97 -2.64 9.95 15.11
CA ASP A 97 -2.22 11.30 14.71
C ASP A 97 -1.56 11.50 13.33
N ASP A 98 -1.41 10.48 12.50
CA ASP A 98 -0.81 10.62 11.17
C ASP A 98 -1.82 11.04 10.08
N PHE A 99 -2.51 12.14 10.31
CA PHE A 99 -3.31 12.77 9.26
C PHE A 99 -2.43 13.19 8.06
N VAL A 100 -2.80 12.74 6.86
CA VAL A 100 -2.08 13.03 5.63
C VAL A 100 -2.73 14.18 4.88
N ALA A 101 -3.97 14.00 4.47
CA ALA A 101 -4.73 14.93 3.65
C ALA A 101 -6.24 14.68 3.77
N VAL A 102 -7.04 15.54 3.17
CA VAL A 102 -8.49 15.32 2.99
C VAL A 102 -8.78 15.20 1.51
N THR A 103 -9.61 14.23 1.14
CA THR A 103 -10.11 14.10 -0.24
C THR A 103 -11.00 15.28 -0.61
N ALA A 104 -11.28 15.49 -1.89
CA ALA A 104 -12.21 16.51 -2.36
C ALA A 104 -13.63 16.34 -1.77
N LYS A 105 -13.99 15.12 -1.34
CA LYS A 105 -15.29 14.80 -0.70
C LYS A 105 -15.25 14.95 0.83
N GLY A 106 -14.21 15.53 1.40
CA GLY A 106 -14.07 15.74 2.86
C GLY A 106 -13.67 14.50 3.66
N ARG A 107 -13.24 13.39 3.04
CA ARG A 107 -12.80 12.19 3.75
C ARG A 107 -11.34 12.33 4.17
N PRO A 108 -11.00 12.14 5.45
CA PRO A 108 -9.62 12.17 5.90
C PRO A 108 -8.85 10.95 5.41
N ILE A 109 -7.57 11.15 5.09
CA ILE A 109 -6.63 10.10 4.71
C ILE A 109 -5.65 9.91 5.85
N HIS A 110 -5.61 8.68 6.36
CA HIS A 110 -4.69 8.20 7.37
C HIS A 110 -4.01 6.91 6.92
N PRO A 111 -2.81 6.58 7.43
CA PRO A 111 -2.25 5.26 7.22
C PRO A 111 -3.17 4.20 7.85
N LYS A 112 -3.52 3.18 7.10
CA LYS A 112 -4.35 2.05 7.55
C LYS A 112 -3.51 0.91 8.15
N THR A 113 -2.19 0.93 7.92
CA THR A 113 -1.25 -0.09 8.40
C THR A 113 0.05 0.54 8.89
N LEU A 114 0.81 -0.22 9.69
CA LEU A 114 2.12 0.22 10.18
C LEU A 114 3.11 0.44 9.03
N GLY A 115 3.12 -0.43 8.02
CA GLY A 115 3.96 -0.26 6.84
C GLY A 115 3.63 1.02 6.07
N GLN A 116 2.33 1.37 5.95
CA GLN A 116 1.92 2.64 5.38
C GLN A 116 2.39 3.83 6.21
N LYS A 117 2.34 3.75 7.56
CA LYS A 117 2.88 4.78 8.44
C LYS A 117 4.38 4.95 8.27
N GLU A 118 5.14 3.87 8.27
CA GLU A 118 6.59 3.89 8.04
C GLU A 118 6.92 4.53 6.68
N TYR A 119 6.15 4.20 5.65
CA TYR A 119 6.28 4.79 4.31
C TYR A 119 6.04 6.30 4.30
N LEU A 120 4.98 6.77 4.93
CA LEU A 120 4.68 8.20 5.06
C LEU A 120 5.75 8.94 5.85
N SER A 121 6.27 8.35 6.92
CA SER A 121 7.35 8.91 7.73
C SER A 121 8.65 9.01 6.93
N ALA A 122 8.96 7.98 6.13
CA ALA A 122 10.12 7.99 5.23
C ALA A 122 10.01 9.09 4.17
N ILE A 123 8.83 9.29 3.56
CA ILE A 123 8.59 10.37 2.60
C ILE A 123 8.79 11.75 3.24
N ARG A 124 8.37 11.94 4.50
CA ARG A 124 8.58 13.22 5.20
C ARG A 124 10.06 13.50 5.45
N ALA A 125 10.80 12.50 5.91
CA ALA A 125 12.17 12.64 6.40
C ALA A 125 13.23 12.66 5.31
N ASN A 126 12.96 12.11 4.11
CA ASN A 126 13.98 11.90 3.08
C ASN A 126 13.68 12.67 1.79
N SER A 127 14.73 12.97 1.03
CA SER A 127 14.62 13.60 -0.28
C SER A 127 14.15 12.61 -1.35
N ILE A 128 14.60 11.36 -1.27
CA ILE A 128 14.19 10.27 -2.17
C ILE A 128 13.64 9.12 -1.33
N THR A 129 12.45 8.63 -1.68
CA THR A 129 11.85 7.46 -1.00
C THR A 129 11.39 6.44 -2.01
N PHE A 130 11.87 5.21 -1.85
CA PHE A 130 11.39 4.05 -2.59
C PHE A 130 10.31 3.34 -1.76
N GLY A 131 9.11 3.23 -2.31
CA GLY A 131 8.00 2.46 -1.77
C GLY A 131 7.79 1.19 -2.58
N VAL A 132 8.25 0.05 -2.06
CA VAL A 132 8.27 -1.24 -2.76
C VAL A 132 7.30 -2.20 -2.11
N GLY A 133 6.53 -2.94 -2.89
CA GLY A 133 5.64 -3.97 -2.36
C GLY A 133 4.48 -4.32 -3.28
N PRO A 134 3.63 -5.27 -2.90
CA PRO A 134 2.57 -5.79 -3.76
C PRO A 134 1.51 -4.74 -4.10
N ALA A 135 0.78 -5.00 -5.17
CA ALA A 135 -0.35 -4.17 -5.58
C ALA A 135 -1.42 -4.10 -4.48
N GLY A 136 -2.05 -2.93 -4.31
CA GLY A 136 -3.10 -2.70 -3.31
C GLY A 136 -2.61 -2.31 -1.91
N THR A 137 -1.30 -2.08 -1.70
CA THR A 137 -0.75 -1.55 -0.45
C THR A 137 -0.85 -0.02 -0.33
N GLY A 138 -1.40 0.66 -1.35
CA GLY A 138 -1.64 2.10 -1.32
C GLY A 138 -0.42 2.96 -1.64
N LYS A 139 0.69 2.41 -2.10
CA LYS A 139 1.96 3.12 -2.39
C LYS A 139 1.76 4.40 -3.19
N THR A 140 1.20 4.27 -4.37
CA THR A 140 0.98 5.38 -5.31
C THR A 140 -0.01 6.39 -4.75
N TYR A 141 -1.13 5.92 -4.19
CA TYR A 141 -2.16 6.79 -3.60
C TYR A 141 -1.62 7.63 -2.43
N LEU A 142 -0.87 7.01 -1.52
CA LEU A 142 -0.26 7.73 -0.38
C LEU A 142 0.84 8.70 -0.84
N ALA A 143 1.63 8.34 -1.87
CA ALA A 143 2.60 9.26 -2.47
C ALA A 143 1.91 10.48 -3.07
N VAL A 144 0.79 10.29 -3.81
CA VAL A 144 -0.01 11.39 -4.36
C VAL A 144 -0.64 12.24 -3.25
N ALA A 145 -1.13 11.63 -2.16
CA ALA A 145 -1.65 12.35 -1.01
C ALA A 145 -0.58 13.23 -0.34
N MET A 146 0.64 12.72 -0.20
CA MET A 146 1.78 13.50 0.31
C MET A 146 2.18 14.64 -0.64
N ALA A 147 2.16 14.40 -1.95
CA ALA A 147 2.44 15.43 -2.95
C ALA A 147 1.41 16.57 -2.89
N VAL A 148 0.12 16.24 -2.81
CA VAL A 148 -0.96 17.23 -2.66
C VAL A 148 -0.82 18.01 -1.34
N LYS A 149 -0.45 17.33 -0.25
CA LYS A 149 -0.17 18.00 1.03
C LYS A 149 0.97 18.99 0.90
N ALA A 150 2.13 18.56 0.38
CA ALA A 150 3.30 19.41 0.21
C ALA A 150 3.00 20.61 -0.71
N PHE A 151 2.22 20.41 -1.77
CA PHE A 151 1.78 21.47 -2.66
C PHE A 151 0.84 22.49 -1.96
N LYS A 152 -0.15 22.01 -1.20
CA LYS A 152 -1.06 22.87 -0.43
C LYS A 152 -0.34 23.65 0.68
N SER A 153 0.68 23.05 1.30
CA SER A 153 1.55 23.69 2.31
C SER A 153 2.59 24.63 1.69
N LYS A 154 2.69 24.69 0.36
CA LYS A 154 3.70 25.47 -0.38
C LYS A 154 5.15 25.03 -0.13
N ASP A 155 5.34 23.78 0.29
CA ASP A 155 6.67 23.17 0.42
C ASP A 155 7.28 22.90 -0.97
N VAL A 156 6.42 22.72 -1.98
CA VAL A 156 6.77 22.60 -3.39
C VAL A 156 5.85 23.45 -4.26
N SER A 157 6.30 23.85 -5.42
CA SER A 157 5.55 24.67 -6.39
C SER A 157 4.83 23.81 -7.44
N ARG A 158 5.26 22.55 -7.62
CA ARG A 158 4.74 21.67 -8.68
C ARG A 158 4.62 20.22 -8.21
N ILE A 159 3.69 19.49 -8.81
CA ILE A 159 3.56 18.03 -8.69
C ILE A 159 3.82 17.42 -10.07
N ILE A 160 4.75 16.49 -10.17
CA ILE A 160 5.09 15.80 -11.41
C ILE A 160 4.89 14.30 -11.19
N LEU A 161 3.97 13.71 -11.94
CA LEU A 161 3.73 12.28 -11.94
C LEU A 161 4.20 11.69 -13.25
N THR A 162 4.99 10.63 -13.15
CA THR A 162 5.52 9.96 -14.33
C THR A 162 5.45 8.45 -14.17
N ARG A 163 5.34 7.77 -15.30
CA ARG A 163 5.28 6.32 -15.38
C ARG A 163 6.06 5.86 -16.63
N PRO A 164 6.81 4.74 -16.58
CA PRO A 164 7.36 4.17 -17.78
C PRO A 164 6.21 3.74 -18.71
N ALA A 165 6.27 4.16 -19.95
CA ALA A 165 5.37 3.63 -20.98
C ALA A 165 5.88 2.24 -21.36
N VAL A 166 5.31 1.19 -20.74
CA VAL A 166 5.61 -0.21 -21.09
C VAL A 166 4.41 -0.74 -21.83
N GLU A 167 4.65 -1.23 -23.01
CA GLU A 167 3.68 -2.03 -23.72
C GLU A 167 3.82 -3.47 -23.26
N ALA A 168 2.77 -4.03 -22.72
CA ALA A 168 2.65 -5.47 -22.47
C ALA A 168 2.64 -6.19 -23.83
N GLY A 169 3.85 -6.45 -24.39
CA GLY A 169 4.02 -7.18 -25.65
C GLY A 169 3.68 -6.43 -26.94
N GLU A 170 3.17 -5.21 -26.89
CA GLU A 170 2.84 -4.40 -28.06
C GLU A 170 3.81 -3.23 -28.22
N LYS A 171 4.34 -3.03 -29.43
CA LYS A 171 5.15 -1.85 -29.76
C LYS A 171 4.23 -0.64 -29.89
N LEU A 172 4.57 0.51 -29.28
CA LEU A 172 3.84 1.81 -29.33
C LEU A 172 3.34 2.21 -30.74
N GLY A 173 3.79 1.52 -31.77
CA GLY A 173 3.39 1.70 -33.15
C GLY A 173 1.98 1.24 -33.51
N PHE A 174 1.31 0.41 -32.74
CA PHE A 174 0.05 -0.23 -33.11
C PHE A 174 -1.23 0.54 -32.72
N LEU A 175 -1.17 1.48 -31.79
CA LEU A 175 -2.35 2.29 -31.44
C LEU A 175 -2.49 3.47 -32.41
N PRO A 176 -3.68 3.72 -33.00
CA PRO A 176 -3.93 4.89 -33.84
C PRO A 176 -4.00 6.15 -32.96
N GLY A 177 -3.41 7.26 -33.41
CA GLY A 177 -3.42 8.57 -32.75
C GLY A 177 -2.05 9.11 -32.42
N ASP A 178 -2.02 10.36 -31.92
CA ASP A 178 -0.80 11.03 -31.45
C ASP A 178 -0.21 10.30 -30.23
N LEU A 179 1.10 10.43 -30.05
CA LEU A 179 1.84 9.77 -28.96
C LEU A 179 1.20 10.02 -27.60
N GLN A 180 0.63 11.21 -27.41
CA GLN A 180 -0.05 11.63 -26.19
C GLN A 180 -1.32 10.81 -25.92
N ASN A 181 -2.15 10.61 -26.95
CA ASN A 181 -3.37 9.79 -26.85
C ASN A 181 -3.07 8.30 -26.63
N LYS A 182 -1.91 7.81 -27.07
CA LYS A 182 -1.47 6.43 -26.87
C LYS A 182 -1.00 6.15 -25.45
N VAL A 183 -0.46 7.14 -24.78
CA VAL A 183 0.10 7.02 -23.41
C VAL A 183 -0.93 7.33 -22.35
N ASP A 184 -1.97 8.10 -22.66
CA ASP A 184 -3.00 8.53 -21.71
C ASP A 184 -3.66 7.38 -20.91
N PRO A 185 -4.02 6.23 -21.50
CA PRO A 185 -4.57 5.10 -20.77
C PRO A 185 -3.66 4.58 -19.63
N TYR A 186 -2.34 4.62 -19.85
CA TYR A 186 -1.36 4.17 -18.86
C TYR A 186 -1.18 5.15 -17.70
N LEU A 187 -1.50 6.42 -17.92
CA LEU A 187 -1.43 7.48 -16.92
C LEU A 187 -2.75 7.64 -16.13
N ARG A 188 -3.83 7.01 -16.60
CA ARG A 188 -5.16 7.14 -15.99
C ARG A 188 -5.21 6.85 -14.49
N PRO A 189 -4.54 5.81 -13.94
CA PRO A 189 -4.53 5.56 -12.50
C PRO A 189 -3.92 6.72 -11.68
N LEU A 190 -2.99 7.47 -12.27
CA LEU A 190 -2.39 8.65 -11.62
C LEU A 190 -3.38 9.82 -11.57
N TYR A 191 -4.17 10.01 -12.63
CA TYR A 191 -5.24 11.02 -12.65
C TYR A 191 -6.31 10.71 -11.60
N GLU A 192 -6.71 9.45 -11.44
CA GLU A 192 -7.73 9.04 -10.48
C GLU A 192 -7.38 9.41 -9.04
N GLY A 193 -6.12 9.21 -8.64
CA GLY A 193 -5.62 9.62 -7.33
C GLY A 193 -5.68 11.14 -7.13
N LEU A 194 -5.30 11.92 -8.14
CA LEU A 194 -5.38 13.38 -8.10
C LEU A 194 -6.83 13.89 -8.08
N PHE A 195 -7.74 13.27 -8.85
CA PHE A 195 -9.16 13.63 -8.85
C PHE A 195 -9.82 13.38 -7.49
N ASP A 196 -9.49 12.28 -6.82
CA ASP A 196 -10.04 11.99 -5.48
C ASP A 196 -9.59 13.05 -4.46
N LEU A 197 -8.35 13.54 -4.55
CA LEU A 197 -7.76 14.48 -3.60
C LEU A 197 -8.06 15.95 -3.88
N LEU A 198 -8.18 16.33 -5.13
CA LEU A 198 -8.33 17.74 -5.55
C LEU A 198 -9.71 18.05 -6.10
N GLY A 199 -10.44 17.06 -6.58
CA GLY A 199 -11.61 17.23 -7.42
C GLY A 199 -11.24 17.59 -8.86
N ALA A 200 -12.12 17.27 -9.81
CA ALA A 200 -11.83 17.41 -11.24
C ALA A 200 -11.56 18.88 -11.65
N GLU A 201 -12.37 19.82 -11.16
CA GLU A 201 -12.24 21.24 -11.51
C GLU A 201 -10.91 21.84 -11.03
N THR A 202 -10.54 21.57 -9.77
CA THR A 202 -9.26 22.07 -9.21
C THR A 202 -8.08 21.46 -9.92
N PHE A 203 -8.12 20.16 -10.18
CA PHE A 203 -7.09 19.46 -10.92
C PHE A 203 -6.88 20.08 -12.31
N GLN A 204 -7.96 20.30 -13.09
CA GLN A 204 -7.86 20.87 -14.41
C GLN A 204 -7.23 22.26 -14.40
N LYS A 205 -7.64 23.13 -13.46
CA LYS A 205 -7.05 24.48 -13.28
C LYS A 205 -5.55 24.41 -12.95
N LEU A 206 -5.11 23.40 -12.18
CA LEU A 206 -3.69 23.24 -11.81
C LEU A 206 -2.86 22.70 -12.97
N VAL A 207 -3.43 21.83 -13.81
CA VAL A 207 -2.78 21.37 -15.05
C VAL A 207 -2.63 22.52 -16.04
N GLU A 208 -3.66 23.33 -16.27
CA GLU A 208 -3.60 24.51 -17.14
C GLU A 208 -2.52 25.52 -16.68
N LYS A 209 -2.34 25.65 -15.35
CA LYS A 209 -1.28 26.48 -14.76
C LYS A 209 0.09 25.81 -14.73
N GLN A 210 0.24 24.61 -15.26
CA GLN A 210 1.44 23.79 -15.21
C GLN A 210 1.97 23.51 -13.79
N ALA A 211 1.10 23.63 -12.78
CA ALA A 211 1.40 23.27 -11.40
C ALA A 211 1.30 21.75 -11.16
N ILE A 212 0.54 21.05 -12.00
CA ILE A 212 0.49 19.59 -12.04
C ILE A 212 0.81 19.12 -13.44
N GLU A 213 1.74 18.21 -13.56
CA GLU A 213 2.14 17.56 -14.80
C GLU A 213 2.05 16.04 -14.64
N VAL A 214 1.37 15.37 -15.58
CA VAL A 214 1.36 13.91 -15.68
C VAL A 214 1.90 13.55 -17.06
N ALA A 215 3.06 12.89 -17.11
CA ALA A 215 3.77 12.67 -18.37
C ALA A 215 4.53 11.33 -18.36
N PRO A 216 4.77 10.74 -19.54
CA PRO A 216 5.65 9.57 -19.67
C PRO A 216 7.05 9.84 -19.17
N LEU A 217 7.71 8.83 -18.62
CA LEU A 217 9.08 8.93 -18.12
C LEU A 217 10.07 9.49 -19.16
N ALA A 218 9.89 9.17 -20.42
CA ALA A 218 10.76 9.67 -21.49
C ALA A 218 10.80 11.19 -21.60
N TYR A 219 9.74 11.90 -21.18
CA TYR A 219 9.65 13.36 -21.22
C TYR A 219 10.42 14.05 -20.08
N MET A 220 10.97 13.29 -19.16
CA MET A 220 11.82 13.81 -18.08
C MET A 220 13.26 14.04 -18.56
N ARG A 221 13.66 13.49 -19.70
CA ARG A 221 15.04 13.60 -20.21
C ARG A 221 15.43 15.02 -20.51
N GLY A 222 16.63 15.42 -20.03
CA GLY A 222 17.19 16.76 -20.27
C GLY A 222 16.60 17.88 -19.41
N ARG A 223 15.71 17.55 -18.47
CA ARG A 223 15.08 18.53 -17.56
C ARG A 223 15.82 18.58 -16.22
N THR A 224 15.69 19.70 -15.53
CA THR A 224 15.95 19.83 -14.08
C THR A 224 14.62 20.22 -13.42
N LEU A 225 14.25 19.49 -12.40
CA LEU A 225 12.93 19.62 -11.75
C LEU A 225 13.15 20.21 -10.36
N ASP A 226 13.13 21.54 -10.27
CA ASP A 226 13.28 22.30 -9.02
C ASP A 226 11.91 22.50 -8.35
N ASP A 227 11.91 22.64 -7.02
CA ASP A 227 10.73 22.92 -6.17
C ASP A 227 9.53 22.03 -6.51
N ALA A 228 9.78 20.76 -6.77
CA ALA A 228 8.78 19.81 -7.26
C ALA A 228 8.66 18.58 -6.36
N PHE A 229 7.42 18.09 -6.21
CA PHE A 229 7.18 16.74 -5.70
C PHE A 229 7.01 15.80 -6.90
N ILE A 230 7.94 14.87 -7.06
CA ILE A 230 8.07 14.05 -8.25
C ILE A 230 7.76 12.59 -7.88
N ILE A 231 6.84 11.96 -8.60
CA ILE A 231 6.46 10.56 -8.38
C ILE A 231 6.76 9.77 -9.64
N LEU A 232 7.54 8.70 -9.51
CA LEU A 232 7.69 7.67 -10.53
C LEU A 232 6.94 6.42 -10.09
N ASP A 233 5.86 6.12 -10.81
CA ASP A 233 5.04 4.94 -10.55
C ASP A 233 5.41 3.79 -11.48
N GLU A 234 5.14 2.53 -11.05
CA GLU A 234 5.47 1.27 -11.76
C GLU A 234 6.95 1.20 -12.16
N ALA A 235 7.80 1.65 -11.29
CA ALA A 235 9.24 1.82 -11.53
C ALA A 235 9.98 0.50 -11.80
N GLN A 236 9.42 -0.67 -11.44
CA GLN A 236 9.98 -1.97 -11.79
C GLN A 236 10.09 -2.17 -13.30
N ASN A 237 9.29 -1.44 -14.08
CA ASN A 237 9.26 -1.48 -15.52
C ASN A 237 10.20 -0.45 -16.19
N THR A 238 11.14 0.11 -15.44
CA THR A 238 12.25 0.92 -15.98
C THR A 238 13.50 0.07 -16.20
N THR A 239 14.35 0.49 -17.14
CA THR A 239 15.73 -0.02 -17.21
C THR A 239 16.63 0.73 -16.22
N PRO A 240 17.85 0.22 -15.88
CA PRO A 240 18.80 0.94 -15.03
C PRO A 240 19.17 2.33 -15.56
N GLU A 241 19.30 2.47 -16.88
CA GLU A 241 19.60 3.75 -17.53
C GLU A 241 18.43 4.74 -17.40
N GLN A 242 17.19 4.27 -17.53
CA GLN A 242 15.98 5.09 -17.34
C GLN A 242 15.83 5.52 -15.89
N MET A 243 16.05 4.63 -14.93
CA MET A 243 16.03 4.96 -13.51
C MET A 243 17.10 5.99 -13.15
N LYS A 244 18.35 5.77 -13.58
CA LYS A 244 19.43 6.73 -13.39
C LYS A 244 19.10 8.08 -14.04
N MET A 245 18.62 8.07 -15.28
CA MET A 245 18.18 9.28 -15.98
C MET A 245 17.13 10.04 -15.17
N PHE A 246 16.12 9.36 -14.63
CA PHE A 246 15.06 9.96 -13.84
C PHE A 246 15.56 10.56 -12.52
N LEU A 247 16.29 9.79 -11.72
CA LEU A 247 16.76 10.23 -10.40
C LEU A 247 17.69 11.45 -10.51
N THR A 248 18.45 11.57 -11.60
CA THR A 248 19.31 12.73 -11.87
C THR A 248 18.55 13.96 -12.40
N ARG A 249 17.22 13.91 -12.50
CA ARG A 249 16.37 15.10 -12.82
C ARG A 249 15.99 15.91 -11.58
N MET A 250 16.17 15.33 -10.39
CA MET A 250 15.86 16.01 -9.15
C MET A 250 16.67 17.30 -9.03
N GLY A 251 15.98 18.41 -8.86
CA GLY A 251 16.56 19.73 -8.63
C GLY A 251 16.48 20.18 -7.16
N VAL A 252 16.87 21.41 -6.92
CA VAL A 252 16.86 22.00 -5.57
C VAL A 252 15.42 22.13 -5.06
N GLY A 253 15.21 21.92 -3.76
CA GLY A 253 13.87 22.01 -3.13
C GLY A 253 12.91 20.89 -3.50
N SER A 254 13.36 19.88 -4.26
CA SER A 254 12.48 18.81 -4.74
C SER A 254 12.52 17.57 -3.87
N LYS A 255 11.43 16.82 -3.94
CA LYS A 255 11.25 15.52 -3.28
C LYS A 255 10.84 14.47 -4.32
N VAL A 256 11.44 13.29 -4.25
CA VAL A 256 11.19 12.18 -5.19
C VAL A 256 10.61 10.99 -4.44
N VAL A 257 9.54 10.43 -4.97
CA VAL A 257 8.98 9.16 -4.51
C VAL A 257 8.93 8.18 -5.67
N VAL A 258 9.51 7.01 -5.48
CA VAL A 258 9.54 5.93 -6.47
C VAL A 258 8.69 4.79 -5.96
N THR A 259 7.64 4.40 -6.68
CA THR A 259 6.76 3.30 -6.32
C THR A 259 6.90 2.14 -7.30
N GLY A 260 6.80 0.91 -6.80
CA GLY A 260 6.85 -0.26 -7.66
C GLY A 260 6.66 -1.60 -6.93
N ASP A 261 6.53 -2.65 -7.73
CA ASP A 261 6.39 -4.03 -7.29
C ASP A 261 7.44 -4.89 -7.99
N VAL A 262 8.45 -5.34 -7.26
CA VAL A 262 9.56 -6.13 -7.84
C VAL A 262 9.12 -7.51 -8.34
N THR A 263 7.89 -7.93 -8.03
CA THR A 263 7.32 -9.21 -8.50
C THR A 263 6.57 -9.08 -9.82
N GLN A 264 6.19 -7.85 -10.22
CA GLN A 264 5.40 -7.56 -11.42
C GLN A 264 6.26 -6.84 -12.48
N VAL A 265 7.31 -7.50 -12.96
CA VAL A 265 8.21 -6.96 -13.96
C VAL A 265 7.75 -7.38 -15.36
N ASP A 266 7.31 -6.41 -16.17
CA ASP A 266 6.82 -6.62 -17.55
C ASP A 266 7.89 -6.27 -18.62
N LEU A 267 9.15 -6.20 -18.21
CA LEU A 267 10.26 -5.94 -19.13
C LEU A 267 10.57 -7.16 -19.99
N PRO A 268 11.10 -6.98 -21.22
CA PRO A 268 11.54 -8.08 -22.07
C PRO A 268 12.52 -9.01 -21.34
N GLU A 269 12.48 -10.30 -21.70
CA GLU A 269 13.43 -11.28 -21.19
C GLU A 269 14.88 -10.78 -21.30
N LYS A 270 15.66 -10.96 -20.23
CA LYS A 270 17.05 -10.50 -20.05
C LYS A 270 17.24 -8.99 -19.76
N THR A 271 16.18 -8.18 -19.72
CA THR A 271 16.29 -6.78 -19.31
C THR A 271 16.22 -6.67 -17.79
N ARG A 272 17.23 -6.06 -17.17
CA ARG A 272 17.25 -5.85 -15.71
C ARG A 272 16.30 -4.73 -15.32
N SER A 273 15.57 -4.91 -14.25
CA SER A 273 14.73 -3.86 -13.68
C SER A 273 15.59 -2.76 -13.05
N GLY A 274 15.35 -1.51 -13.46
CA GLY A 274 16.00 -0.33 -12.90
C GLY A 274 15.62 -0.09 -11.45
N LEU A 275 14.41 -0.47 -11.01
CA LEU A 275 14.02 -0.41 -9.61
C LEU A 275 14.90 -1.36 -8.77
N VAL A 276 15.02 -2.61 -9.18
CA VAL A 276 15.83 -3.61 -8.45
C VAL A 276 17.30 -3.18 -8.38
N ASP A 277 17.83 -2.67 -9.48
CA ASP A 277 19.20 -2.16 -9.55
C ASP A 277 19.39 -0.95 -8.61
N ALA A 278 18.48 0.02 -8.64
CA ALA A 278 18.53 1.21 -7.79
C ALA A 278 18.45 0.88 -6.30
N LEU A 279 17.59 -0.05 -5.90
CA LEU A 279 17.49 -0.52 -4.50
C LEU A 279 18.80 -1.12 -3.99
N HIS A 280 19.57 -1.75 -4.88
CA HIS A 280 20.89 -2.28 -4.51
C HIS A 280 21.98 -1.19 -4.49
N VAL A 281 22.07 -0.40 -5.54
CA VAL A 281 23.14 0.59 -5.73
C VAL A 281 23.03 1.77 -4.77
N LEU A 282 21.82 2.20 -4.43
CA LEU A 282 21.56 3.38 -3.60
C LEU A 282 21.37 3.06 -2.11
N LYS A 283 21.61 1.83 -1.71
CA LYS A 283 21.47 1.40 -0.31
C LYS A 283 22.47 2.14 0.58
N GLY A 284 21.97 2.74 1.66
CA GLY A 284 22.81 3.41 2.67
C GLY A 284 23.26 4.82 2.30
N ILE A 285 22.74 5.41 1.21
CA ILE A 285 22.99 6.82 0.89
C ILE A 285 22.08 7.69 1.77
N ASP A 286 22.65 8.65 2.46
CA ASP A 286 21.91 9.58 3.30
C ASP A 286 20.89 10.39 2.48
N GLY A 287 19.70 10.61 3.05
CA GLY A 287 18.57 11.26 2.35
C GLY A 287 17.81 10.35 1.37
N ILE A 288 18.18 9.05 1.25
CA ILE A 288 17.46 8.04 0.47
C ILE A 288 16.91 6.95 1.38
N ALA A 289 15.58 6.80 1.40
CA ALA A 289 14.90 5.74 2.15
C ALA A 289 14.35 4.65 1.22
N GLN A 290 14.35 3.42 1.72
CA GLN A 290 13.73 2.26 1.07
C GLN A 290 12.76 1.63 2.05
N VAL A 291 11.47 1.63 1.71
CA VAL A 291 10.40 1.05 2.54
C VAL A 291 9.75 -0.11 1.80
N TYR A 292 9.66 -1.25 2.48
CA TYR A 292 9.08 -2.46 1.93
C TYR A 292 7.72 -2.74 2.57
N LEU A 293 6.66 -2.57 1.78
CA LEU A 293 5.31 -2.94 2.14
C LEU A 293 5.09 -4.43 1.82
N THR A 294 4.30 -5.09 2.63
CA THR A 294 4.09 -6.53 2.57
C THR A 294 2.63 -6.88 2.27
N GLU A 295 2.31 -8.17 2.15
CA GLU A 295 0.92 -8.63 2.04
C GLU A 295 0.05 -8.18 3.23
N LYS A 296 0.63 -7.96 4.42
CA LYS A 296 -0.09 -7.43 5.60
C LYS A 296 -0.60 -6.00 5.37
N ASP A 297 0.04 -5.26 4.47
CA ASP A 297 -0.29 -3.87 4.14
C ASP A 297 -1.30 -3.75 2.98
N VAL A 298 -1.74 -4.88 2.41
CA VAL A 298 -2.69 -4.89 1.29
C VAL A 298 -4.09 -4.48 1.78
N VAL A 299 -4.56 -3.33 1.32
CA VAL A 299 -5.89 -2.78 1.58
C VAL A 299 -6.75 -2.99 0.33
N ARG A 300 -7.32 -4.19 0.18
CA ARG A 300 -8.15 -4.59 -0.96
C ARG A 300 -9.40 -5.35 -0.52
N HIS A 301 -10.45 -5.27 -1.34
CA HIS A 301 -11.67 -6.06 -1.13
C HIS A 301 -11.34 -7.57 -1.01
N ARG A 302 -11.95 -8.25 -0.02
CA ARG A 302 -11.69 -9.67 0.30
C ARG A 302 -11.73 -10.60 -0.91
N LEU A 303 -12.76 -10.42 -1.76
CA LEU A 303 -12.92 -11.27 -2.94
C LEU A 303 -11.73 -11.10 -3.90
N VAL A 304 -11.22 -9.88 -4.06
CA VAL A 304 -10.05 -9.61 -4.92
C VAL A 304 -8.80 -10.28 -4.35
N GLN A 305 -8.59 -10.24 -3.03
CA GLN A 305 -7.48 -10.95 -2.39
C GLN A 305 -7.58 -12.48 -2.59
N GLN A 306 -8.80 -13.05 -2.48
CA GLN A 306 -9.05 -14.48 -2.72
C GLN A 306 -8.79 -14.86 -4.18
N ILE A 307 -9.20 -14.02 -5.13
CA ILE A 307 -8.95 -14.24 -6.55
C ILE A 307 -7.44 -14.27 -6.82
N VAL A 308 -6.70 -13.26 -6.35
CA VAL A 308 -5.23 -13.21 -6.52
C VAL A 308 -4.57 -14.48 -5.97
N LYS A 309 -4.88 -14.85 -4.71
CA LYS A 309 -4.34 -16.06 -4.08
C LYS A 309 -4.71 -17.35 -4.83
N ALA A 310 -5.90 -17.41 -5.43
CA ALA A 310 -6.31 -18.58 -6.22
C ALA A 310 -5.46 -18.71 -7.49
N TYR A 311 -5.21 -17.62 -8.20
CA TYR A 311 -4.37 -17.60 -9.40
C TYR A 311 -2.89 -17.90 -9.06
N GLU A 312 -2.35 -17.34 -7.98
CA GLU A 312 -0.99 -17.63 -7.52
C GLU A 312 -0.80 -19.12 -7.18
N ARG A 313 -1.78 -19.75 -6.53
CA ARG A 313 -1.75 -21.20 -6.27
C ARG A 313 -1.81 -22.02 -7.56
N ALA A 314 -2.61 -21.60 -8.53
CA ALA A 314 -2.72 -22.28 -9.81
C ALA A 314 -1.44 -22.15 -10.68
N ALA A 315 -0.70 -21.05 -10.54
CA ALA A 315 0.56 -20.82 -11.23
C ALA A 315 1.75 -21.58 -10.62
N GLN A 316 1.64 -22.09 -9.39
CA GLN A 316 2.69 -22.91 -8.78
C GLN A 316 2.68 -24.31 -9.41
N PRO A 317 3.81 -24.82 -9.94
CA PRO A 317 3.87 -26.19 -10.47
C PRO A 317 3.53 -27.19 -9.34
N PRO A 318 2.80 -28.27 -9.66
CA PRO A 318 2.41 -29.25 -8.66
C PRO A 318 3.67 -29.80 -7.94
N LYS A 319 3.67 -29.72 -6.60
CA LYS A 319 4.74 -30.32 -5.80
C LYS A 319 4.86 -31.80 -6.21
N ARG A 320 5.98 -32.19 -6.78
CA ARG A 320 6.25 -33.61 -7.09
C ARG A 320 6.07 -34.42 -5.82
N ALA A 321 5.16 -35.40 -5.90
CA ALA A 321 4.99 -36.39 -4.83
C ALA A 321 6.35 -37.05 -4.57
N PRO A 322 6.70 -37.37 -3.30
CA PRO A 322 7.93 -38.09 -2.99
C PRO A 322 7.91 -39.40 -3.75
N GLN A 323 8.92 -39.64 -4.60
CA GLN A 323 9.12 -40.90 -5.27
C GLN A 323 9.42 -41.94 -4.19
N THR A 324 8.50 -42.86 -3.93
CA THR A 324 8.74 -44.06 -3.15
C THR A 324 9.84 -44.87 -3.90
N LYS A 325 10.99 -45.02 -3.29
CA LYS A 325 12.03 -45.92 -3.78
C LYS A 325 11.44 -47.35 -3.86
N PRO A 326 11.65 -48.07 -4.95
CA PRO A 326 11.28 -49.49 -4.97
C PRO A 326 12.18 -50.26 -3.96
N GLU A 327 11.52 -50.98 -3.07
CA GLU A 327 12.18 -52.00 -2.23
C GLU A 327 12.87 -53.02 -3.15
N THR A 328 14.18 -53.09 -3.06
CA THR A 328 14.93 -54.18 -3.66
C THR A 328 14.60 -55.45 -2.90
N ALA A 329 13.79 -56.30 -3.49
CA ALA A 329 13.62 -57.67 -3.04
C ALA A 329 14.96 -58.43 -3.23
N ASN A 330 15.62 -58.79 -2.14
CA ASN A 330 16.66 -59.77 -2.13
C ASN A 330 16.02 -61.17 -2.15
N ALA A 331 16.29 -61.92 -3.21
CA ALA A 331 16.21 -63.35 -3.22
C ALA A 331 17.60 -63.97 -3.01
#